data_97b008596dcaeeb64ac4c610adde58a0
#
_entry.id   97b008596dcaeeb64ac4c610adde58a0
#
_cell.length_a   1.000
_cell.length_b   1.000
_cell.length_c   1.000
_cell.angle_alpha   90.00
_cell.angle_beta   90.00
_cell.angle_gamma   90.00
#
_symmetry.space_group_name_H-M   'P 1'
#
loop_
_entity.id
_entity.type
_entity.pdbx_description
1 polymer ?
#
loop_
_entity_poly.entity_id
_entity_poly.type
_entity_poly.pdbx_seq_one_letter_code
_entity_poly.pdbx_strand_id
1 'polypeptide(L)'
;PVILAVSDPSKAPGLYQKVNDIELALEKYCPDFDGNGYVHVAVYSIDLTKSGNMQYVQSNTAKFYGEIERGVAELYICDADLLTGETSTEDYDPDENTIALTYENMFSDIGKALEMPEYNGKLRVDLKDTGFVYDAKWENSCPDTLAFSVRREEPGMVSYSKSEEYQKRAKEVLKNILTGNKVNDTEVGSSTMQGE
;
A
#
# COMPACT_ATOMS: atom_id res chain seq x y z
N PRO A 1 2.55 -4.45 -8.28
CA PRO A 1 2.98 -3.19 -7.69
C PRO A 1 2.23 -2.87 -6.39
N VAL A 2 2.84 -2.02 -5.56
CA VAL A 2 2.26 -1.44 -4.35
C VAL A 2 2.18 0.07 -4.55
N ILE A 3 1.08 0.69 -4.12
CA ILE A 3 0.95 2.14 -4.14
C ILE A 3 1.26 2.70 -2.75
N LEU A 4 2.16 3.67 -2.72
CA LEU A 4 2.47 4.48 -1.56
C LEU A 4 1.88 5.87 -1.78
N ALA A 5 0.82 6.21 -1.05
CA ALA A 5 0.12 7.48 -1.19
C ALA A 5 0.21 8.31 0.09
N VAL A 6 0.73 9.52 0.00
CA VAL A 6 0.97 10.41 1.15
C VAL A 6 0.32 11.76 0.92
N SER A 7 -0.45 12.22 1.91
CA SER A 7 -1.15 13.52 1.86
C SER A 7 -0.32 14.68 2.37
N ASP A 8 0.64 14.40 3.22
CA ASP A 8 1.44 15.43 3.87
C ASP A 8 2.90 14.97 4.00
N PRO A 9 3.81 15.43 3.12
CA PRO A 9 5.23 15.07 3.20
C PRO A 9 5.88 15.52 4.49
N SER A 10 5.31 16.52 5.19
CA SER A 10 5.85 16.95 6.48
C SER A 10 5.65 15.90 7.57
N LYS A 11 4.61 15.07 7.43
CA LYS A 11 4.34 13.93 8.30
C LYS A 11 5.19 12.70 7.97
N ALA A 12 5.79 12.66 6.79
CA ALA A 12 6.63 11.57 6.32
C ALA A 12 7.97 12.07 5.76
N PRO A 13 8.78 12.80 6.54
CA PRO A 13 10.06 13.29 6.05
C PRO A 13 10.93 12.14 5.58
N GLY A 14 11.46 12.23 4.37
CA GLY A 14 12.28 11.20 3.77
C GLY A 14 11.53 10.00 3.22
N LEU A 15 10.19 10.05 3.12
CA LEU A 15 9.39 8.95 2.59
C LEU A 15 9.87 8.46 1.23
N TYR A 16 10.14 9.39 0.30
CA TYR A 16 10.65 9.03 -1.03
C TYR A 16 12.04 8.39 -0.98
N GLN A 17 12.82 8.67 0.06
CA GLN A 17 14.11 8.01 0.30
C GLN A 17 13.94 6.59 0.84
N LYS A 18 12.76 6.27 1.37
CA LYS A 18 12.40 4.96 1.92
C LYS A 18 11.81 4.00 0.91
N VAL A 19 11.45 4.43 -0.30
CA VAL A 19 10.83 3.57 -1.31
C VAL A 19 11.63 2.29 -1.51
N ASN A 20 12.93 2.37 -1.70
CA ASN A 20 13.78 1.20 -1.89
C ASN A 20 13.84 0.29 -0.65
N ASP A 21 13.88 0.85 0.56
CA ASP A 21 13.85 0.05 1.81
C ASP A 21 12.48 -0.65 1.96
N ILE A 22 11.39 0.01 1.53
CA ILE A 22 10.04 -0.55 1.53
C ILE A 22 9.93 -1.69 0.51
N GLU A 23 10.46 -1.53 -0.71
CA GLU A 23 10.51 -2.57 -1.74
C GLU A 23 11.23 -3.81 -1.22
N LEU A 24 12.45 -3.65 -0.72
CA LEU A 24 13.25 -4.72 -0.15
C LEU A 24 12.59 -5.40 1.05
N ALA A 25 11.88 -4.64 1.89
CA ALA A 25 11.13 -5.20 3.01
C ALA A 25 9.93 -6.02 2.52
N LEU A 26 9.17 -5.51 1.53
CA LEU A 26 8.03 -6.22 0.94
C LEU A 26 8.46 -7.54 0.27
N GLU A 27 9.61 -7.57 -0.38
CA GLU A 27 10.15 -8.76 -1.05
C GLU A 27 10.35 -9.92 -0.07
N LYS A 28 10.65 -9.66 1.20
CA LYS A 28 10.77 -10.70 2.24
C LYS A 28 9.45 -11.45 2.48
N TYR A 29 8.32 -10.76 2.33
CA TYR A 29 6.98 -11.29 2.57
C TYR A 29 6.26 -11.74 1.31
N CYS A 30 6.85 -11.47 0.13
CA CYS A 30 6.25 -11.77 -1.16
C CYS A 30 6.72 -13.13 -1.67
N PRO A 31 5.83 -14.12 -1.86
CA PRO A 31 6.20 -15.38 -2.50
C PRO A 31 6.71 -15.17 -3.93
N ASP A 32 7.55 -16.08 -4.40
CA ASP A 32 7.89 -16.17 -5.82
C ASP A 32 6.68 -16.74 -6.58
N PHE A 33 5.79 -15.85 -7.03
CA PHE A 33 4.51 -16.22 -7.63
C PHE A 33 4.63 -16.84 -9.03
N ASP A 34 5.72 -16.64 -9.73
CA ASP A 34 5.94 -17.16 -11.09
C ASP A 34 6.98 -18.29 -11.14
N GLY A 35 7.60 -18.61 -10.00
CA GLY A 35 8.52 -19.73 -9.85
C GLY A 35 9.86 -19.53 -10.58
N ASN A 36 10.24 -18.29 -10.88
CA ASN A 36 11.46 -17.99 -11.61
C ASN A 36 12.71 -17.85 -10.71
N GLY A 37 12.54 -17.95 -9.39
CA GLY A 37 13.61 -17.84 -8.39
C GLY A 37 13.94 -16.40 -7.99
N TYR A 38 13.18 -15.42 -8.46
CA TYR A 38 13.38 -14.01 -8.16
C TYR A 38 12.07 -13.37 -7.71
N VAL A 39 12.15 -12.53 -6.69
CA VAL A 39 11.02 -11.71 -6.26
C VAL A 39 11.37 -10.25 -6.45
N HIS A 40 10.47 -9.52 -7.07
CA HIS A 40 10.60 -8.08 -7.23
C HIS A 40 9.27 -7.40 -6.94
N VAL A 41 9.28 -6.46 -5.98
CA VAL A 41 8.13 -5.65 -5.61
C VAL A 41 8.41 -4.19 -5.99
N ALA A 42 7.65 -3.66 -6.92
CA ALA A 42 7.72 -2.25 -7.27
C ALA A 42 6.77 -1.41 -6.42
N VAL A 43 7.26 -0.32 -5.84
CA VAL A 43 6.48 0.66 -5.09
C VAL A 43 6.39 1.96 -5.87
N TYR A 44 5.16 2.37 -6.21
CA TYR A 44 4.89 3.64 -6.87
C TYR A 44 4.37 4.66 -5.87
N SER A 45 5.12 5.73 -5.66
CA SER A 45 4.71 6.82 -4.80
C SER A 45 3.80 7.81 -5.52
N ILE A 46 2.74 8.23 -4.84
CA ILE A 46 1.83 9.28 -5.29
C ILE A 46 1.78 10.35 -4.20
N ASP A 47 2.20 11.56 -4.56
CA ASP A 47 2.16 12.70 -3.65
C ASP A 47 0.80 13.37 -3.73
N LEU A 48 0.01 13.23 -2.68
CA LEU A 48 -1.32 13.82 -2.55
C LEU A 48 -1.32 15.08 -1.67
N THR A 49 -0.14 15.66 -1.47
CA THR A 49 -0.03 16.86 -0.65
C THR A 49 -0.72 18.04 -1.29
N LYS A 50 -1.39 18.82 -0.46
CA LYS A 50 -1.99 20.11 -0.86
C LYS A 50 -0.87 21.15 -1.01
N SER A 51 -0.01 20.98 -2.04
CA SER A 51 0.96 22.01 -2.39
C SER A 51 0.23 23.17 -3.07
N GLY A 52 0.80 24.39 -3.03
CA GLY A 52 0.17 25.57 -3.63
C GLY A 52 -0.02 25.50 -5.17
N ASN A 53 0.34 24.39 -5.83
CA ASN A 53 0.13 24.15 -7.25
C ASN A 53 -1.11 23.27 -7.45
N MET A 54 -2.24 23.90 -7.74
CA MET A 54 -3.53 23.22 -7.95
C MET A 54 -3.46 22.16 -9.05
N GLN A 55 -2.77 22.40 -10.17
CA GLN A 55 -2.64 21.41 -11.26
C GLN A 55 -1.90 20.15 -10.81
N TYR A 56 -0.87 20.32 -9.99
CA TYR A 56 -0.11 19.20 -9.44
C TYR A 56 -0.99 18.33 -8.53
N VAL A 57 -1.74 18.98 -7.61
CA VAL A 57 -2.69 18.29 -6.72
C VAL A 57 -3.74 17.53 -7.51
N GLN A 58 -4.40 18.19 -8.47
CA GLN A 58 -5.42 17.56 -9.31
C GLN A 58 -4.87 16.37 -10.11
N SER A 59 -3.68 16.52 -10.70
CA SER A 59 -3.05 15.45 -11.48
C SER A 59 -2.74 14.22 -10.62
N ASN A 60 -2.18 14.40 -9.43
CA ASN A 60 -1.83 13.30 -8.53
C ASN A 60 -3.09 12.65 -7.92
N THR A 61 -4.09 13.46 -7.59
CA THR A 61 -5.40 12.96 -7.13
C THR A 61 -6.05 12.09 -8.20
N ALA A 62 -6.10 12.57 -9.45
CA ALA A 62 -6.63 11.80 -10.57
C ALA A 62 -5.83 10.52 -10.83
N LYS A 63 -4.50 10.57 -10.68
CA LYS A 63 -3.65 9.39 -10.78
C LYS A 63 -3.98 8.36 -9.69
N PHE A 64 -4.12 8.80 -8.44
CA PHE A 64 -4.46 7.91 -7.32
C PHE A 64 -5.79 7.21 -7.54
N TYR A 65 -6.85 7.96 -7.86
CA TYR A 65 -8.16 7.39 -8.15
C TYR A 65 -8.14 6.48 -9.38
N GLY A 66 -7.40 6.86 -10.41
CA GLY A 66 -7.22 6.01 -11.58
C GLY A 66 -6.51 4.68 -11.29
N GLU A 67 -5.61 4.61 -10.30
CA GLU A 67 -5.03 3.34 -9.86
C GLU A 67 -6.04 2.49 -9.08
N ILE A 68 -6.86 3.12 -8.22
CA ILE A 68 -7.95 2.43 -7.51
C ILE A 68 -8.94 1.84 -8.52
N GLU A 69 -9.38 2.61 -9.52
CA GLU A 69 -10.35 2.17 -10.51
C GLU A 69 -9.82 1.04 -11.41
N ARG A 70 -8.57 1.15 -11.85
CA ARG A 70 -7.97 0.17 -12.78
C ARG A 70 -7.60 -1.16 -12.14
N GLY A 71 -7.37 -1.20 -10.84
CA GLY A 71 -6.99 -2.43 -10.13
C GLY A 71 -5.66 -3.01 -10.61
N VAL A 72 -4.69 -2.17 -10.97
CA VAL A 72 -3.33 -2.61 -11.30
C VAL A 72 -2.52 -2.85 -10.04
N ALA A 73 -2.71 -2.00 -9.03
CA ALA A 73 -2.19 -2.20 -7.69
C ALA A 73 -3.31 -2.59 -6.74
N GLU A 74 -3.08 -3.60 -5.93
CA GLU A 74 -4.07 -4.14 -5.00
C GLU A 74 -3.67 -3.95 -3.53
N LEU A 75 -2.36 -3.72 -3.25
CA LEU A 75 -1.83 -3.38 -1.94
C LEU A 75 -1.45 -1.91 -1.91
N TYR A 76 -1.90 -1.23 -0.87
CA TYR A 76 -1.69 0.20 -0.67
C TYR A 76 -1.04 0.45 0.68
N ILE A 77 -0.13 1.41 0.72
CA ILE A 77 0.37 2.06 1.93
C ILE A 77 -0.10 3.50 1.86
N CYS A 78 -1.11 3.84 2.65
CA CYS A 78 -1.75 5.15 2.58
C CYS A 78 -1.68 5.87 3.92
N ASP A 79 -1.58 7.20 3.83
CA ASP A 79 -1.81 8.06 4.98
C ASP A 79 -3.29 8.01 5.37
N ALA A 80 -3.58 7.56 6.57
CA ALA A 80 -4.93 7.39 7.08
C ALA A 80 -5.74 8.70 7.10
N ASP A 81 -5.07 9.83 7.27
CA ASP A 81 -5.71 11.14 7.29
C ASP A 81 -6.21 11.59 5.90
N LEU A 82 -5.69 10.97 4.82
CA LEU A 82 -6.14 11.26 3.45
C LEU A 82 -7.63 11.04 3.24
N LEU A 83 -8.21 10.17 4.00
CA LEU A 83 -9.46 9.51 3.68
C LEU A 83 -10.55 9.76 4.73
N THR A 84 -10.30 10.65 5.69
CA THR A 84 -11.28 11.03 6.72
C THR A 84 -12.31 12.06 6.24
N GLY A 85 -12.38 12.32 4.94
CA GLY A 85 -13.46 13.15 4.36
C GLY A 85 -13.33 14.66 4.58
N GLU A 86 -12.29 15.14 5.26
CA GLU A 86 -12.01 16.58 5.38
C GLU A 86 -11.30 17.18 4.15
N THR A 87 -11.29 16.48 3.04
CA THR A 87 -11.00 17.11 1.76
C THR A 87 -12.25 17.86 1.28
N SER A 88 -12.69 18.84 2.07
CA SER A 88 -13.60 19.86 1.58
C SER A 88 -12.86 20.69 0.54
N THR A 89 -12.89 20.25 -0.70
CA THR A 89 -12.80 21.17 -1.82
C THR A 89 -14.17 21.83 -1.88
N GLU A 90 -14.33 22.96 -1.21
CA GLU A 90 -15.57 23.76 -1.25
C GLU A 90 -15.98 24.18 -2.66
N ASP A 91 -15.19 23.86 -3.68
CA ASP A 91 -15.40 24.23 -5.10
C ASP A 91 -15.44 23.03 -6.07
N TYR A 92 -15.48 21.79 -5.60
CA TYR A 92 -15.68 20.65 -6.48
C TYR A 92 -17.13 20.19 -6.36
N ASP A 93 -17.96 20.62 -7.31
CA ASP A 93 -19.29 20.06 -7.57
C ASP A 93 -19.09 18.75 -8.34
N PRO A 94 -19.13 17.58 -7.67
CA PRO A 94 -19.09 16.32 -8.40
C PRO A 94 -20.41 16.24 -9.16
N ASP A 95 -20.35 16.06 -10.48
CA ASP A 95 -21.50 15.63 -11.26
C ASP A 95 -22.28 14.59 -10.43
N GLU A 96 -23.60 14.70 -10.34
CA GLU A 96 -24.48 13.90 -9.48
C GLU A 96 -24.31 12.37 -9.61
N ASN A 97 -23.46 11.91 -10.53
CA ASN A 97 -23.13 10.52 -10.79
C ASN A 97 -21.70 10.11 -10.33
N THR A 98 -20.92 11.02 -9.76
CA THR A 98 -19.59 10.66 -9.23
C THR A 98 -19.77 10.12 -7.83
N ILE A 99 -19.62 8.81 -7.67
CA ILE A 99 -19.56 8.17 -6.34
C ILE A 99 -18.33 8.74 -5.63
N ALA A 100 -18.55 9.47 -4.55
CA ALA A 100 -17.44 9.93 -3.71
C ALA A 100 -16.65 8.71 -3.23
N LEU A 101 -15.40 8.57 -3.68
CA LEU A 101 -14.53 7.50 -3.23
C LEU A 101 -14.14 7.76 -1.78
N THR A 102 -14.83 7.10 -0.88
CA THR A 102 -14.51 7.07 0.54
C THR A 102 -13.58 5.91 0.84
N TYR A 103 -12.92 5.93 1.98
CA TYR A 103 -12.07 4.80 2.43
C TYR A 103 -12.84 3.48 2.39
N GLU A 104 -14.09 3.51 2.84
CA GLU A 104 -14.98 2.36 2.89
C GLU A 104 -15.31 1.78 1.52
N ASN A 105 -15.34 2.64 0.48
CA ASN A 105 -15.60 2.22 -0.90
C ASN A 105 -14.34 1.75 -1.62
N MET A 106 -13.16 2.24 -1.22
CA MET A 106 -11.89 1.91 -1.88
C MET A 106 -11.24 0.64 -1.36
N PHE A 107 -11.40 0.34 -0.06
CA PHE A 107 -10.64 -0.73 0.59
C PHE A 107 -11.54 -1.80 1.21
N SER A 108 -11.01 -3.01 1.23
CA SER A 108 -11.67 -4.19 1.78
C SER A 108 -11.57 -4.23 3.31
N ASP A 109 -12.58 -4.86 3.95
CA ASP A 109 -12.45 -5.36 5.32
C ASP A 109 -11.32 -6.39 5.37
N ILE A 110 -10.23 -6.06 6.05
CA ILE A 110 -9.01 -6.89 6.10
C ILE A 110 -9.29 -8.25 6.71
N GLY A 111 -10.06 -8.30 7.80
CA GLY A 111 -10.39 -9.57 8.46
C GLY A 111 -11.12 -10.53 7.53
N LYS A 112 -12.08 -10.02 6.76
CA LYS A 112 -12.81 -10.82 5.77
C LYS A 112 -11.94 -11.18 4.57
N ALA A 113 -11.16 -10.21 4.06
CA ALA A 113 -10.33 -10.40 2.88
C ALA A 113 -9.20 -11.40 3.10
N LEU A 114 -8.64 -11.47 4.31
CA LEU A 114 -7.53 -12.35 4.66
C LEU A 114 -7.95 -13.59 5.47
N GLU A 115 -9.23 -13.72 5.80
CA GLU A 115 -9.72 -14.75 6.71
C GLU A 115 -9.04 -14.72 8.09
N MET A 116 -8.91 -13.50 8.64
CA MET A 116 -8.26 -13.20 9.92
C MET A 116 -9.25 -12.49 10.84
N PRO A 117 -10.03 -13.23 11.67
CA PRO A 117 -11.13 -12.66 12.45
C PRO A 117 -10.74 -11.52 13.40
N GLU A 118 -9.50 -11.48 13.86
CA GLU A 118 -8.95 -10.42 14.72
C GLU A 118 -8.85 -9.05 14.03
N TYR A 119 -8.96 -9.03 12.69
CA TYR A 119 -8.97 -7.82 11.86
C TYR A 119 -10.36 -7.49 11.30
N ASN A 120 -11.42 -8.21 11.69
CA ASN A 120 -12.78 -7.93 11.22
C ASN A 120 -13.21 -6.50 11.53
N GLY A 121 -13.79 -5.85 10.53
CA GLY A 121 -14.21 -4.45 10.61
C GLY A 121 -13.09 -3.43 10.40
N LYS A 122 -11.84 -3.88 10.19
CA LYS A 122 -10.71 -2.99 9.89
C LYS A 122 -10.50 -2.88 8.40
N LEU A 123 -10.49 -1.65 7.88
CA LEU A 123 -10.17 -1.36 6.48
C LEU A 123 -8.66 -1.13 6.28
N ARG A 124 -7.91 -1.00 7.38
CA ARG A 124 -6.47 -0.74 7.38
C ARG A 124 -5.80 -1.36 8.59
N VAL A 125 -4.48 -1.57 8.49
CA VAL A 125 -3.61 -1.90 9.63
C VAL A 125 -2.43 -0.93 9.63
N ASP A 126 -2.23 -0.24 10.74
CA ASP A 126 -1.17 0.76 10.88
C ASP A 126 0.20 0.07 10.74
N LEU A 127 1.09 0.67 9.94
CA LEU A 127 2.42 0.08 9.69
C LEU A 127 3.19 -0.16 10.98
N LYS A 128 3.12 0.79 11.91
CA LYS A 128 3.80 0.75 13.20
C LYS A 128 3.37 -0.44 14.09
N ASP A 129 2.17 -0.96 13.87
CA ASP A 129 1.64 -2.11 14.60
C ASP A 129 2.11 -3.44 14.00
N THR A 130 2.92 -3.40 12.95
CA THR A 130 3.48 -4.58 12.28
C THR A 130 4.99 -4.66 12.44
N GLY A 131 5.55 -5.87 12.33
CA GLY A 131 7.00 -6.06 12.27
C GLY A 131 7.66 -5.48 11.02
N PHE A 132 6.87 -5.11 10.03
CA PHE A 132 7.34 -4.57 8.75
C PHE A 132 8.21 -3.31 8.88
N VAL A 133 7.91 -2.42 9.86
CA VAL A 133 8.68 -1.19 10.08
C VAL A 133 10.15 -1.46 10.39
N TYR A 134 10.47 -2.57 11.06
CA TYR A 134 11.85 -2.97 11.34
C TYR A 134 12.55 -3.43 10.06
N ASP A 135 11.86 -4.21 9.22
CA ASP A 135 12.40 -4.69 7.96
C ASP A 135 12.62 -3.56 6.96
N ALA A 136 11.77 -2.53 6.98
CA ALA A 136 11.89 -1.32 6.19
C ALA A 136 12.85 -0.28 6.83
N LYS A 137 13.53 -0.62 7.94
CA LYS A 137 14.43 0.29 8.68
C LYS A 137 13.75 1.62 9.02
N TRP A 138 12.51 1.56 9.46
CA TRP A 138 11.66 2.74 9.64
C TRP A 138 11.11 2.90 11.06
N GLU A 139 11.50 2.03 11.97
CA GLU A 139 10.99 1.94 13.35
C GLU A 139 11.01 3.25 14.14
N ASN A 140 12.00 4.12 13.88
CA ASN A 140 12.16 5.38 14.61
C ASN A 140 11.52 6.60 13.93
N SER A 141 11.01 6.46 12.70
CA SER A 141 10.54 7.59 11.89
C SER A 141 9.30 7.28 11.06
N CYS A 142 8.70 6.11 11.24
CA CYS A 142 7.46 5.76 10.54
C CYS A 142 6.33 6.67 11.04
N PRO A 143 5.66 7.39 10.14
CA PRO A 143 4.50 8.18 10.52
C PRO A 143 3.40 7.31 11.10
N ASP A 144 2.80 7.79 12.19
CA ASP A 144 1.69 7.10 12.87
C ASP A 144 0.44 6.94 12.00
N THR A 145 0.37 7.72 10.93
CA THR A 145 -0.79 7.76 10.02
C THR A 145 -0.69 6.80 8.86
N LEU A 146 0.48 6.19 8.60
CA LEU A 146 0.63 5.25 7.49
C LEU A 146 0.07 3.88 7.84
N ALA A 147 -0.72 3.34 6.92
CA ALA A 147 -1.39 2.07 7.09
C ALA A 147 -1.41 1.24 5.80
N PHE A 148 -1.37 -0.08 5.95
CA PHE A 148 -1.66 -1.02 4.88
C PHE A 148 -3.16 -1.12 4.64
N SER A 149 -3.55 -1.16 3.37
CA SER A 149 -4.92 -1.43 2.93
C SER A 149 -4.91 -2.28 1.66
N VAL A 150 -5.94 -3.08 1.46
CA VAL A 150 -6.15 -3.89 0.25
C VAL A 150 -7.32 -3.31 -0.51
N ARG A 151 -7.14 -3.11 -1.81
CA ARG A 151 -8.20 -2.60 -2.69
C ARG A 151 -9.46 -3.46 -2.60
N ARG A 152 -10.61 -2.81 -2.60
CA ARG A 152 -11.91 -3.49 -2.65
C ARG A 152 -12.23 -3.90 -4.08
N GLU A 153 -12.66 -5.13 -4.26
CA GLU A 153 -13.30 -5.57 -5.49
C GLU A 153 -14.78 -5.20 -5.43
N GLU A 154 -15.24 -4.43 -6.41
CA GLU A 154 -16.65 -4.17 -6.60
C GLU A 154 -17.15 -4.80 -7.91
N PRO A 155 -18.33 -5.44 -7.90
CA PRO A 155 -18.98 -5.87 -9.13
C PRO A 155 -19.27 -4.65 -10.01
N GLY A 156 -18.68 -4.60 -11.19
CA GLY A 156 -18.89 -3.49 -12.15
C GLY A 156 -17.75 -2.47 -12.26
N MET A 157 -16.76 -2.50 -11.39
CA MET A 157 -15.49 -1.81 -11.67
C MET A 157 -14.82 -2.46 -12.88
N VAL A 158 -14.29 -1.64 -13.78
CA VAL A 158 -13.49 -2.13 -14.90
C VAL A 158 -12.22 -2.73 -14.30
N SER A 159 -12.26 -4.02 -14.03
CA SER A 159 -11.09 -4.71 -13.52
C SER A 159 -10.11 -4.96 -14.66
N TYR A 160 -8.84 -4.69 -14.41
CA TYR A 160 -7.75 -5.20 -15.25
C TYR A 160 -7.88 -6.73 -15.35
N SER A 161 -7.60 -7.33 -16.50
CA SER A 161 -7.80 -8.77 -16.76
C SER A 161 -7.11 -9.74 -15.80
N LYS A 162 -6.23 -9.23 -14.93
CA LYS A 162 -5.49 -9.97 -13.90
C LYS A 162 -5.79 -9.48 -12.48
N SER A 163 -6.85 -8.71 -12.26
CA SER A 163 -7.11 -8.12 -10.93
C SER A 163 -7.32 -9.18 -9.86
N GLU A 164 -8.03 -10.28 -10.14
CA GLU A 164 -8.20 -11.38 -9.19
C GLU A 164 -6.87 -12.00 -8.76
N GLU A 165 -5.97 -12.23 -9.72
CA GLU A 165 -4.63 -12.77 -9.44
C GLU A 165 -3.82 -11.80 -8.59
N TYR A 166 -3.82 -10.52 -8.95
CA TYR A 166 -3.09 -9.49 -8.21
C TYR A 166 -3.65 -9.27 -6.82
N GLN A 167 -4.98 -9.34 -6.66
CA GLN A 167 -5.61 -9.23 -5.37
C GLN A 167 -5.27 -10.43 -4.47
N LYS A 168 -5.29 -11.65 -5.01
CA LYS A 168 -4.84 -12.84 -4.27
C LYS A 168 -3.40 -12.68 -3.78
N ARG A 169 -2.50 -12.20 -4.65
CA ARG A 169 -1.10 -11.93 -4.29
C ARG A 169 -0.97 -10.86 -3.21
N ALA A 170 -1.71 -9.75 -3.33
CA ALA A 170 -1.70 -8.68 -2.34
C ALA A 170 -2.20 -9.15 -0.97
N LYS A 171 -3.27 -9.93 -0.94
CA LYS A 171 -3.82 -10.54 0.28
C LYS A 171 -2.79 -11.47 0.93
N GLU A 172 -2.11 -12.30 0.16
CA GLU A 172 -1.10 -13.22 0.65
C GLU A 172 0.10 -12.46 1.24
N VAL A 173 0.60 -11.44 0.55
CA VAL A 173 1.69 -10.59 1.06
C VAL A 173 1.29 -9.89 2.35
N LEU A 174 0.09 -9.28 2.41
CA LEU A 174 -0.36 -8.63 3.63
C LEU A 174 -0.55 -9.64 4.77
N LYS A 175 -1.09 -10.81 4.51
CA LYS A 175 -1.20 -11.88 5.51
C LYS A 175 0.16 -12.29 6.06
N ASN A 176 1.16 -12.45 5.20
CA ASN A 176 2.53 -12.75 5.61
C ASN A 176 3.12 -11.64 6.49
N ILE A 177 2.88 -10.37 6.16
CA ILE A 177 3.30 -9.24 6.99
C ILE A 177 2.65 -9.30 8.38
N LEU A 178 1.34 -9.49 8.44
CA LEU A 178 0.58 -9.50 9.70
C LEU A 178 0.93 -10.68 10.60
N THR A 179 1.31 -11.81 10.02
CA THR A 179 1.75 -13.02 10.76
C THR A 179 3.25 -13.07 11.00
N GLY A 180 4.02 -12.12 10.44
CA GLY A 180 5.48 -12.14 10.51
C GLY A 180 6.13 -13.26 9.69
N ASN A 181 5.40 -13.84 8.73
CA ASN A 181 5.88 -14.95 7.90
C ASN A 181 6.75 -14.46 6.75
N LYS A 182 8.07 -14.47 6.92
CA LYS A 182 9.03 -14.09 5.87
C LYS A 182 9.32 -15.30 4.99
N VAL A 183 8.84 -15.24 3.75
CA VAL A 183 8.96 -16.37 2.79
C VAL A 183 10.27 -16.33 1.99
N ASN A 184 10.94 -15.17 1.95
CA ASN A 184 12.21 -14.97 1.25
C ASN A 184 13.30 -14.41 2.19
N ASP A 185 13.28 -14.76 3.45
CA ASP A 185 14.35 -14.38 4.38
C ASP A 185 15.58 -15.27 4.13
N THR A 186 16.16 -15.16 2.94
CA THR A 186 17.50 -15.66 2.72
C THR A 186 18.42 -14.72 3.49
N GLU A 187 18.81 -15.12 4.72
CA GLU A 187 20.01 -14.58 5.32
C GLU A 187 21.09 -14.66 4.26
N VAL A 188 21.59 -13.49 3.82
CA VAL A 188 22.81 -13.44 3.02
C VAL A 188 23.88 -14.08 3.89
N GLY A 189 24.09 -15.36 3.66
CA GLY A 189 25.08 -16.13 4.36
C GLY A 189 26.38 -15.38 4.27
N SER A 190 26.89 -14.93 5.40
CA SER A 190 28.25 -14.48 5.56
C SER A 190 29.12 -15.64 5.11
N SER A 191 29.51 -15.66 3.85
CA SER A 191 30.56 -16.52 3.38
C SER A 191 31.83 -16.06 4.07
N THR A 192 32.10 -16.65 5.21
CA THR A 192 33.43 -16.69 5.81
C THR A 192 34.34 -17.28 4.74
N MET A 193 35.06 -16.43 4.02
CA MET A 193 36.27 -16.86 3.34
C MET A 193 37.22 -17.37 4.41
N GLN A 194 37.23 -18.69 4.62
CA GLN A 194 38.36 -19.35 5.22
C GLN A 194 39.43 -19.40 4.15
N GLY A 195 40.39 -18.46 4.26
CA GLY A 195 41.64 -18.53 3.53
C GLY A 195 42.47 -19.68 4.07
N GLU A 196 42.86 -20.58 3.22
CA GLU A 196 44.06 -21.39 3.40
C GLU A 196 45.30 -20.64 2.88
#